data_c35c185dd165bf1ac73a250da8e781af
#
_entry.id   c35c185dd165bf1ac73a250da8e781af
#
_cell.length_a   1.000
_cell.length_b   1.000
_cell.length_c   1.000
_cell.angle_alpha   90.00
_cell.angle_beta   90.00
_cell.angle_gamma   90.00
#
_symmetry.space_group_name_H-M   'P 1'
#
loop_
_entity.id
_entity.type
_entity.pdbx_description
1 polymer ?
#
loop_
_entity_poly.entity_id
_entity_poly.type
_entity_poly.pdbx_seq_one_letter_code
_entity_poly.pdbx_strand_id
1 'polypeptide(L)'
;MGKVFGQTKVDTAYIAAYAEKMSVTGFVSTNSLEIKQDHAYYKPNYPINVGLDFAIKNTVIDLELAYGIAPLRKKEFGKTRSFDFQLHRYGRHFVLDLFYQNYKGFYQENTEVKLYPDMLVRQIGAEGTYIFNGNKFSARAAFEQSEKQLKAAGSFVLGGAIYLDKIAFEKELPPASDQNYIQNLQLGGSIGYAYSWPINDRWLMSGIATGGINVGNETELLQKVKIRAYPTAFARGSAGYHKSDWAAAFSFLINSKSLSGLQNNSLNLTSISMQLSYVKHFNSLFRKRKP
;
A
#
# COMPACT_ATOMS: atom_id res chain seq x y z
N MET A 1 -24.42 5.50 -29.68
CA MET A 1 -24.31 4.17 -29.03
C MET A 1 -22.86 3.96 -28.59
N GLY A 2 -22.54 4.30 -27.34
CA GLY A 2 -21.20 4.10 -26.78
C GLY A 2 -20.98 2.63 -26.47
N LYS A 3 -19.95 2.02 -27.04
CA LYS A 3 -19.46 0.71 -26.60
C LYS A 3 -18.94 0.89 -25.17
N VAL A 4 -19.70 0.44 -24.18
CA VAL A 4 -19.25 0.22 -22.83
C VAL A 4 -17.99 -0.65 -22.91
N PHE A 5 -16.88 -0.24 -22.28
CA PHE A 5 -15.63 -0.96 -22.17
C PHE A 5 -15.88 -2.45 -22.00
N GLY A 6 -15.47 -3.25 -22.98
CA GLY A 6 -15.81 -4.66 -23.05
C GLY A 6 -15.41 -5.39 -21.78
N GLN A 7 -16.35 -6.11 -21.19
CA GLN A 7 -16.07 -7.07 -20.13
C GLN A 7 -15.10 -8.10 -20.71
N THR A 8 -13.82 -7.97 -20.40
CA THR A 8 -12.81 -8.93 -20.81
C THR A 8 -13.15 -10.27 -20.17
N LYS A 9 -13.40 -11.26 -21.00
CA LYS A 9 -13.84 -12.60 -20.55
C LYS A 9 -12.72 -13.22 -19.73
N VAL A 10 -13.01 -13.51 -18.46
CA VAL A 10 -12.08 -14.20 -17.57
C VAL A 10 -11.80 -15.59 -18.13
N ASP A 11 -10.55 -16.00 -18.15
CA ASP A 11 -10.17 -17.37 -18.48
C ASP A 11 -10.43 -18.28 -17.25
N THR A 12 -11.54 -19.00 -17.27
CA THR A 12 -11.98 -19.86 -16.18
C THR A 12 -11.08 -21.08 -15.95
N ALA A 13 -10.16 -21.37 -16.86
CA ALA A 13 -9.11 -22.37 -16.63
C ALA A 13 -8.02 -21.85 -15.70
N TYR A 14 -7.87 -20.54 -15.52
CA TYR A 14 -6.87 -19.87 -14.68
C TYR A 14 -7.45 -19.27 -13.41
N ILE A 15 -8.68 -18.79 -13.45
CA ILE A 15 -9.29 -18.02 -12.36
C ILE A 15 -10.68 -18.57 -12.06
N ALA A 16 -10.95 -18.82 -10.77
CA ALA A 16 -12.29 -19.15 -10.27
C ALA A 16 -12.76 -18.11 -9.26
N ALA A 17 -14.04 -17.75 -9.34
CA ALA A 17 -14.67 -16.94 -8.31
C ALA A 17 -15.18 -17.83 -7.17
N TYR A 18 -15.22 -17.32 -5.94
CA TYR A 18 -15.99 -17.94 -4.88
C TYR A 18 -17.48 -17.94 -5.23
N ALA A 19 -18.20 -18.95 -4.76
CA ALA A 19 -19.66 -19.06 -5.00
C ALA A 19 -20.42 -17.96 -4.24
N GLU A 20 -19.87 -17.56 -3.10
CA GLU A 20 -20.43 -16.56 -2.19
C GLU A 20 -20.33 -15.15 -2.78
N LYS A 21 -21.27 -14.28 -2.35
CA LYS A 21 -21.38 -12.91 -2.88
C LYS A 21 -20.73 -11.86 -1.99
N MET A 22 -20.44 -12.20 -0.75
CA MET A 22 -19.94 -11.28 0.27
C MET A 22 -18.75 -11.89 0.99
N SER A 23 -17.87 -11.06 1.51
CA SER A 23 -16.80 -11.48 2.42
C SER A 23 -16.62 -10.49 3.56
N VAL A 24 -16.14 -11.01 4.67
CA VAL A 24 -15.60 -10.24 5.80
C VAL A 24 -14.18 -10.70 6.02
N THR A 25 -13.29 -9.74 6.13
CA THR A 25 -11.88 -9.95 6.46
C THR A 25 -11.59 -9.41 7.83
N GLY A 26 -11.09 -10.26 8.73
CA GLY A 26 -10.43 -9.82 9.97
C GLY A 26 -8.94 -9.79 9.75
N PHE A 27 -8.24 -8.75 10.21
CA PHE A 27 -6.80 -8.64 10.03
C PHE A 27 -6.07 -8.04 11.22
N VAL A 28 -4.78 -8.37 11.29
CA VAL A 28 -3.78 -7.71 12.13
C VAL A 28 -2.71 -7.15 11.21
N SER A 29 -2.39 -5.88 11.34
CA SER A 29 -1.42 -5.22 10.50
C SER A 29 -0.48 -4.32 11.27
N THR A 30 0.66 -4.01 10.66
CA THR A 30 1.56 -2.95 11.08
C THR A 30 2.10 -2.23 9.86
N ASN A 31 2.26 -0.93 9.98
CA ASN A 31 2.82 -0.09 8.93
C ASN A 31 4.04 0.65 9.48
N SER A 32 4.97 0.99 8.61
CA SER A 32 6.09 1.86 8.91
C SER A 32 6.27 2.84 7.77
N LEU A 33 6.53 4.10 8.10
CA LEU A 33 6.86 5.14 7.14
C LEU A 33 8.23 5.70 7.52
N GLU A 34 9.27 5.12 6.96
CA GLU A 34 10.65 5.41 7.31
C GLU A 34 11.22 6.50 6.40
N ILE A 35 11.94 7.43 7.00
CA ILE A 35 12.72 8.44 6.28
C ILE A 35 14.19 8.14 6.47
N LYS A 36 14.90 8.05 5.36
CA LYS A 36 16.37 7.98 5.34
C LYS A 36 16.92 9.27 4.76
N GLN A 37 17.79 9.94 5.52
CA GLN A 37 18.58 11.07 5.07
C GLN A 37 20.04 10.76 5.39
N ASP A 38 20.88 10.64 4.37
CA ASP A 38 22.27 10.21 4.48
C ASP A 38 22.41 8.90 5.28
N HIS A 39 22.96 8.96 6.49
CA HIS A 39 23.11 7.82 7.42
C HIS A 39 22.04 7.81 8.52
N ALA A 40 21.14 8.78 8.56
CA ALA A 40 20.11 8.91 9.57
C ALA A 40 18.80 8.24 9.11
N TYR A 41 18.22 7.42 10.00
CA TYR A 41 16.93 6.78 9.80
C TYR A 41 15.95 7.28 10.84
N TYR A 42 14.86 7.91 10.38
CA TYR A 42 13.74 8.33 11.22
C TYR A 42 12.60 7.34 11.06
N LYS A 43 12.18 6.75 12.16
CA LYS A 43 11.14 5.70 12.19
C LYS A 43 9.99 6.10 13.11
N PRO A 44 8.75 5.78 12.75
CA PRO A 44 7.63 5.91 13.67
C PRO A 44 7.60 4.73 14.63
N ASN A 45 7.19 4.96 15.89
CA ASN A 45 6.78 3.87 16.78
C ASN A 45 5.31 3.56 16.51
N TYR A 46 5.06 2.90 15.39
CA TYR A 46 3.72 2.64 14.85
C TYR A 46 2.99 1.58 15.68
N PRO A 47 1.67 1.69 15.84
CA PRO A 47 0.90 0.67 16.55
C PRO A 47 0.71 -0.60 15.70
N ILE A 48 0.49 -1.71 16.40
CA ILE A 48 -0.15 -2.88 15.81
C ILE A 48 -1.62 -2.55 15.68
N ASN A 49 -2.17 -2.71 14.50
CA ASN A 49 -3.58 -2.49 14.20
C ASN A 49 -4.34 -3.80 14.14
N VAL A 50 -5.59 -3.76 14.56
CA VAL A 50 -6.58 -4.80 14.24
C VAL A 50 -7.70 -4.15 13.45
N GLY A 51 -8.25 -4.85 12.49
CA GLY A 51 -9.27 -4.28 11.64
C GLY A 51 -10.22 -5.30 11.04
N LEU A 52 -11.26 -4.75 10.44
CA LEU A 52 -12.27 -5.47 9.68
C LEU A 52 -12.43 -4.79 8.33
N ASP A 53 -12.56 -5.60 7.29
CA ASP A 53 -12.92 -5.19 5.95
C ASP A 53 -14.16 -5.94 5.46
N PHE A 54 -15.03 -5.25 4.74
CA PHE A 54 -16.27 -5.78 4.21
C PHE A 54 -16.31 -5.56 2.71
N ALA A 55 -16.38 -6.65 1.96
CA ALA A 55 -16.51 -6.61 0.52
C ALA A 55 -17.79 -7.27 0.03
N ILE A 56 -18.43 -6.66 -0.99
CA ILE A 56 -19.57 -7.21 -1.71
C ILE A 56 -19.16 -7.40 -3.16
N LYS A 57 -19.32 -8.60 -3.70
CA LYS A 57 -19.00 -8.94 -5.09
C LYS A 57 -19.65 -7.95 -6.06
N ASN A 58 -18.82 -7.38 -6.94
CA ASN A 58 -19.20 -6.35 -7.92
C ASN A 58 -19.51 -4.96 -7.37
N THR A 59 -19.33 -4.68 -6.09
CA THR A 59 -19.33 -3.30 -5.58
C THR A 59 -17.98 -2.63 -5.74
N VAL A 60 -18.02 -1.30 -5.73
CA VAL A 60 -16.86 -0.43 -5.96
C VAL A 60 -16.13 -0.12 -4.65
N ILE A 61 -16.73 -0.46 -3.51
CA ILE A 61 -16.31 0.03 -2.19
C ILE A 61 -16.02 -1.17 -1.29
N ASP A 62 -14.75 -1.33 -0.95
CA ASP A 62 -14.30 -2.11 0.19
C ASP A 62 -14.14 -1.14 1.35
N LEU A 63 -14.75 -1.43 2.49
CA LEU A 63 -14.69 -0.59 3.69
C LEU A 63 -13.73 -1.23 4.69
N GLU A 64 -12.55 -0.68 4.80
CA GLU A 64 -11.58 -1.08 5.79
C GLU A 64 -11.65 -0.17 7.03
N LEU A 65 -11.77 -0.79 8.20
CA LEU A 65 -11.76 -0.14 9.51
C LEU A 65 -10.62 -0.75 10.34
N ALA A 66 -9.62 0.05 10.68
CA ALA A 66 -8.49 -0.37 11.49
C ALA A 66 -8.32 0.50 12.74
N TYR A 67 -7.93 -0.13 13.85
CA TYR A 67 -7.67 0.53 15.13
C TYR A 67 -6.35 0.06 15.73
N GLY A 68 -5.51 1.02 16.12
CA GLY A 68 -4.22 0.77 16.77
C GLY A 68 -4.40 0.32 18.22
N ILE A 69 -3.99 -0.90 18.55
CA ILE A 69 -4.17 -1.50 19.88
C ILE A 69 -2.96 -1.38 20.80
N ALA A 70 -1.74 -1.40 20.24
CA ALA A 70 -0.50 -1.34 21.01
C ALA A 70 0.63 -0.77 20.17
N PRO A 71 1.60 -0.02 20.73
CA PRO A 71 2.79 0.38 20.02
C PRO A 71 3.66 -0.86 19.72
N LEU A 72 4.34 -0.84 18.56
CA LEU A 72 5.21 -1.94 18.14
C LEU A 72 6.46 -2.05 19.03
N ARG A 73 6.97 -0.92 19.51
CA ARG A 73 8.17 -0.82 20.34
C ARG A 73 7.87 -0.27 21.74
N LYS A 74 8.80 -0.47 22.69
CA LYS A 74 8.71 0.01 24.06
C LYS A 74 8.55 1.54 24.15
N LYS A 75 8.15 2.05 25.31
CA LYS A 75 7.90 3.48 25.57
C LYS A 75 9.13 4.37 25.34
N GLU A 76 10.34 3.85 25.50
CA GLU A 76 11.59 4.57 25.25
C GLU A 76 11.72 5.09 23.80
N PHE A 77 11.06 4.44 22.84
CA PHE A 77 11.01 4.87 21.44
C PHE A 77 9.96 5.95 21.15
N GLY A 78 9.37 6.52 22.21
CA GLY A 78 8.36 7.55 22.10
C GLY A 78 7.00 7.01 21.61
N LYS A 79 6.12 7.92 21.26
CA LYS A 79 4.77 7.61 20.76
C LYS A 79 4.55 8.30 19.42
N THR A 80 4.16 7.53 18.42
CA THR A 80 3.66 8.06 17.14
C THR A 80 2.15 8.19 17.19
N ARG A 81 1.64 9.37 16.78
CA ARG A 81 0.22 9.56 16.45
C ARG A 81 0.09 9.40 14.95
N SER A 82 -0.75 8.51 14.51
CA SER A 82 -0.94 8.22 13.10
C SER A 82 -2.41 8.24 12.72
N PHE A 83 -2.67 8.71 11.53
CA PHE A 83 -3.91 8.49 10.81
C PHE A 83 -3.52 7.97 9.42
N ASP A 84 -3.96 6.76 9.11
CA ASP A 84 -3.65 6.06 7.87
C ASP A 84 -4.96 5.61 7.24
N PHE A 85 -5.28 6.19 6.10
CA PHE A 85 -6.43 5.81 5.30
C PHE A 85 -5.94 5.32 3.95
N GLN A 86 -6.31 4.09 3.60
CA GLN A 86 -5.95 3.47 2.35
C GLN A 86 -7.20 2.86 1.71
N LEU A 87 -7.36 3.07 0.43
CA LEU A 87 -8.40 2.46 -0.40
C LEU A 87 -7.71 1.70 -1.53
N HIS A 88 -7.91 0.40 -1.58
CA HIS A 88 -7.42 -0.47 -2.64
C HIS A 88 -8.58 -0.99 -3.47
N ARG A 89 -8.47 -0.88 -4.79
CA ARG A 89 -9.44 -1.46 -5.70
C ARG A 89 -8.75 -2.37 -6.71
N TYR A 90 -9.03 -3.64 -6.62
CA TYR A 90 -8.49 -4.66 -7.50
C TYR A 90 -9.47 -4.98 -8.63
N GLY A 91 -9.26 -4.34 -9.80
CA GLY A 91 -9.99 -4.64 -11.03
C GLY A 91 -9.33 -5.79 -11.80
N ARG A 92 -9.93 -6.14 -12.95
CA ARG A 92 -9.39 -7.19 -13.82
C ARG A 92 -8.09 -6.77 -14.51
N HIS A 93 -8.06 -5.58 -15.07
CA HIS A 93 -6.91 -5.00 -15.78
C HIS A 93 -6.38 -3.75 -15.10
N PHE A 94 -6.98 -3.29 -14.02
CA PHE A 94 -6.58 -2.06 -13.37
C PHE A 94 -6.67 -2.20 -11.86
N VAL A 95 -5.59 -1.86 -11.17
CA VAL A 95 -5.53 -1.71 -9.72
C VAL A 95 -5.41 -0.22 -9.43
N LEU A 96 -6.21 0.27 -8.49
CA LEU A 96 -6.17 1.63 -8.00
C LEU A 96 -5.89 1.60 -6.50
N ASP A 97 -4.87 2.33 -6.08
CA ASP A 97 -4.53 2.56 -4.69
C ASP A 97 -4.63 4.06 -4.40
N LEU A 98 -5.47 4.43 -3.43
CA LEU A 98 -5.58 5.79 -2.91
C LEU A 98 -5.17 5.78 -1.45
N PHE A 99 -4.40 6.77 -1.02
CA PHE A 99 -3.98 6.81 0.38
C PHE A 99 -3.80 8.24 0.90
N TYR A 100 -4.09 8.38 2.18
CA TYR A 100 -3.77 9.53 3.00
C TYR A 100 -3.12 9.04 4.28
N GLN A 101 -1.85 9.39 4.47
CA GLN A 101 -1.06 9.00 5.63
C GLN A 101 -0.59 10.25 6.36
N ASN A 102 -0.76 10.28 7.67
CA ASN A 102 -0.32 11.38 8.51
C ASN A 102 0.24 10.85 9.82
N TYR A 103 1.53 11.06 10.03
CA TYR A 103 2.28 10.54 11.15
C TYR A 103 2.95 11.68 11.90
N LYS A 104 2.79 11.74 13.22
CA LYS A 104 3.49 12.68 14.09
C LYS A 104 4.20 11.93 15.21
N GLY A 105 5.48 12.26 15.43
CA GLY A 105 6.34 11.62 16.41
C GLY A 105 7.17 10.50 15.79
N PHE A 106 8.47 10.71 15.71
CA PHE A 106 9.46 9.79 15.18
C PHE A 106 10.59 9.59 16.18
N TYR A 107 11.41 8.60 15.93
CA TYR A 107 12.67 8.39 16.64
C TYR A 107 13.78 8.02 15.66
N GLN A 108 15.00 8.27 16.08
CA GLN A 108 16.22 7.82 15.43
C GLN A 108 16.93 6.86 16.40
N GLU A 109 17.30 5.71 15.91
CA GLU A 109 18.00 4.68 16.67
C GLU A 109 19.45 4.60 16.16
N ASN A 110 20.38 5.12 16.96
CA ASN A 110 21.81 4.98 16.77
C ASN A 110 22.38 4.32 18.04
N THR A 111 23.49 4.85 18.60
CA THR A 111 24.02 4.40 19.90
C THR A 111 23.02 4.67 21.03
N GLU A 112 22.22 5.75 20.91
CA GLU A 112 21.13 6.12 21.81
C GLU A 112 19.87 6.41 21.00
N VAL A 113 18.69 6.27 21.64
CA VAL A 113 17.40 6.61 21.03
C VAL A 113 17.18 8.12 21.14
N LYS A 114 17.11 8.80 20.00
CA LYS A 114 16.77 10.22 19.95
C LYS A 114 15.34 10.39 19.47
N LEU A 115 14.53 11.12 20.24
CA LEU A 115 13.12 11.34 19.96
C LEU A 115 12.89 12.65 19.19
N TYR A 116 11.95 12.60 18.24
CA TYR A 116 11.47 13.73 17.43
C TYR A 116 9.93 13.79 17.53
N PRO A 117 9.38 14.23 18.69
CA PRO A 117 7.93 14.15 18.96
C PRO A 117 7.12 15.04 18.03
N ASP A 118 7.69 16.08 17.48
CA ASP A 118 7.03 17.08 16.65
C ASP A 118 7.26 16.89 15.15
N MET A 119 8.13 15.95 14.79
CA MET A 119 8.34 15.59 13.39
C MET A 119 7.04 15.05 12.81
N LEU A 120 6.58 15.68 11.73
CA LEU A 120 5.35 15.34 11.00
C LEU A 120 5.72 14.86 9.60
N VAL A 121 5.13 13.74 9.21
CA VAL A 121 5.18 13.24 7.83
C VAL A 121 3.75 13.06 7.36
N ARG A 122 3.40 13.73 6.26
CA ARG A 122 2.11 13.59 5.60
C ARG A 122 2.32 13.19 4.15
N GLN A 123 1.57 12.21 3.73
CA GLN A 123 1.57 11.74 2.36
C GLN A 123 0.14 11.59 1.86
N ILE A 124 -0.12 12.12 0.67
CA ILE A 124 -1.38 11.91 -0.07
C ILE A 124 -0.97 11.38 -1.43
N GLY A 125 -1.63 10.34 -1.92
CA GLY A 125 -1.28 9.80 -3.21
C GLY A 125 -2.38 8.96 -3.85
N ALA A 126 -2.21 8.81 -5.16
CA ALA A 126 -2.98 7.92 -5.99
C ALA A 126 -2.03 7.15 -6.90
N GLU A 127 -2.20 5.84 -6.96
CA GLU A 127 -1.45 4.95 -7.84
C GLU A 127 -2.42 4.14 -8.68
N GLY A 128 -2.17 4.07 -9.98
CA GLY A 128 -2.91 3.23 -10.91
C GLY A 128 -1.97 2.25 -11.59
N THR A 129 -2.30 0.96 -11.58
CA THR A 129 -1.50 -0.09 -12.23
C THR A 129 -2.35 -0.84 -13.25
N TYR A 130 -1.92 -0.82 -14.50
CA TYR A 130 -2.53 -1.60 -15.57
C TYR A 130 -1.87 -2.98 -15.66
N ILE A 131 -2.70 -4.03 -15.68
CA ILE A 131 -2.32 -5.44 -15.78
C ILE A 131 -2.63 -5.94 -17.18
N PHE A 132 -1.61 -6.23 -17.99
CA PHE A 132 -1.79 -6.62 -19.39
C PHE A 132 -2.51 -7.97 -19.53
N ASN A 133 -2.19 -8.94 -18.68
CA ASN A 133 -2.74 -10.29 -18.73
C ASN A 133 -3.77 -10.55 -17.62
N GLY A 134 -4.62 -9.56 -17.32
CA GLY A 134 -5.60 -9.64 -16.23
C GLY A 134 -6.67 -10.72 -16.40
N ASN A 135 -6.88 -11.28 -17.59
CA ASN A 135 -7.76 -12.41 -17.82
C ASN A 135 -7.21 -13.75 -17.31
N LYS A 136 -5.89 -13.89 -17.09
CA LYS A 136 -5.25 -15.07 -16.52
C LYS A 136 -4.60 -14.84 -15.17
N PHE A 137 -4.05 -13.64 -14.92
CA PHE A 137 -3.53 -13.23 -13.61
C PHE A 137 -4.62 -12.48 -12.84
N SER A 138 -4.94 -12.91 -11.63
CA SER A 138 -5.92 -12.25 -10.77
C SER A 138 -5.26 -11.50 -9.61
N ALA A 139 -5.29 -10.17 -9.64
CA ALA A 139 -4.89 -9.33 -8.51
C ALA A 139 -5.81 -9.56 -7.29
N ARG A 140 -7.09 -9.89 -7.51
CA ARG A 140 -8.04 -10.23 -6.44
C ARG A 140 -7.69 -11.52 -5.73
N ALA A 141 -7.25 -12.55 -6.46
CA ALA A 141 -6.77 -13.77 -5.86
C ALA A 141 -5.46 -13.55 -5.10
N ALA A 142 -4.59 -12.70 -5.66
CA ALA A 142 -3.28 -12.41 -5.11
C ALA A 142 -3.34 -11.61 -3.80
N PHE A 143 -4.14 -10.54 -3.72
CA PHE A 143 -4.00 -9.53 -2.65
C PHE A 143 -5.27 -9.29 -1.84
N GLU A 144 -6.45 -9.72 -2.32
CA GLU A 144 -7.75 -9.53 -1.67
C GLU A 144 -8.37 -10.85 -1.21
N GLN A 145 -7.89 -11.99 -1.74
CA GLN A 145 -8.40 -13.34 -1.47
C GLN A 145 -9.90 -13.52 -1.86
N SER A 146 -10.42 -12.70 -2.77
CA SER A 146 -11.82 -12.73 -3.22
C SER A 146 -12.04 -13.60 -4.48
N GLU A 147 -10.95 -14.10 -5.07
CA GLU A 147 -10.92 -15.08 -6.16
C GLU A 147 -9.89 -16.17 -5.88
N LYS A 148 -9.88 -17.21 -6.70
CA LYS A 148 -8.86 -18.28 -6.67
C LYS A 148 -8.06 -18.26 -7.97
N GLN A 149 -6.73 -18.31 -7.86
CA GLN A 149 -5.86 -18.55 -8.99
C GLN A 149 -5.65 -20.08 -9.11
N LEU A 150 -6.11 -20.67 -10.22
CA LEU A 150 -6.08 -22.11 -10.42
C LEU A 150 -4.78 -22.59 -11.10
N LYS A 151 -4.20 -21.76 -11.97
CA LYS A 151 -2.94 -22.05 -12.68
C LYS A 151 -2.00 -20.87 -12.54
N ALA A 152 -0.71 -21.17 -12.57
CA ALA A 152 0.31 -20.13 -12.56
C ALA A 152 0.13 -19.18 -13.74
N ALA A 153 0.19 -17.88 -13.46
CA ALA A 153 0.07 -16.84 -14.46
C ALA A 153 0.87 -15.61 -14.05
N GLY A 154 1.43 -14.94 -15.04
CA GLY A 154 2.11 -13.68 -14.85
C GLY A 154 1.60 -12.62 -15.82
N SER A 155 1.96 -11.38 -15.54
CA SER A 155 1.61 -10.22 -16.36
C SER A 155 2.70 -9.17 -16.27
N PHE A 156 3.04 -8.55 -17.39
CA PHE A 156 3.64 -7.23 -17.35
C PHE A 156 2.63 -6.24 -16.76
N VAL A 157 3.16 -5.23 -16.07
CA VAL A 157 2.37 -4.15 -15.49
C VAL A 157 2.96 -2.80 -15.83
N LEU A 158 2.07 -1.83 -16.02
CA LEU A 158 2.41 -0.43 -16.27
C LEU A 158 1.72 0.42 -15.19
N GLY A 159 2.48 1.16 -14.42
CA GLY A 159 1.98 2.01 -13.34
C GLY A 159 2.07 3.49 -13.67
N GLY A 160 1.17 4.26 -13.08
CA GLY A 160 1.24 5.71 -12.99
C GLY A 160 0.88 6.15 -11.58
N ALA A 161 1.49 7.22 -11.08
CA ALA A 161 1.29 7.68 -9.72
C ALA A 161 1.38 9.19 -9.61
N ILE A 162 0.65 9.74 -8.64
CA ILE A 162 0.76 11.12 -8.18
C ILE A 162 0.87 11.13 -6.66
N TYR A 163 1.82 11.89 -6.12
CA TYR A 163 2.07 12.02 -4.70
C TYR A 163 2.23 13.48 -4.29
N LEU A 164 1.71 13.80 -3.13
CA LEU A 164 1.97 15.04 -2.41
C LEU A 164 2.51 14.66 -1.03
N ASP A 165 3.80 14.90 -0.82
CA ASP A 165 4.50 14.59 0.40
C ASP A 165 4.84 15.88 1.16
N LYS A 166 4.65 15.89 2.49
CA LYS A 166 5.06 16.96 3.38
C LYS A 166 5.78 16.37 4.59
N ILE A 167 6.99 16.87 4.84
CA ILE A 167 7.79 16.57 6.04
C ILE A 167 8.02 17.88 6.76
N ALA A 168 7.62 17.98 8.02
CA ALA A 168 7.78 19.17 8.84
C ALA A 168 8.49 18.84 10.15
N PHE A 169 9.31 19.77 10.63
CA PHE A 169 10.06 19.69 11.85
C PHE A 169 9.83 20.96 12.68
N GLU A 170 9.62 20.85 13.99
CA GLU A 170 9.46 22.04 14.86
C GLU A 170 10.74 22.78 15.18
N LYS A 171 11.88 22.08 15.14
CA LYS A 171 13.21 22.65 15.35
C LYS A 171 14.10 22.28 14.18
N GLU A 172 14.92 23.24 13.79
CA GLU A 172 15.87 23.16 12.70
C GLU A 172 16.51 21.80 12.56
N LEU A 173 16.36 21.18 11.38
CA LEU A 173 17.27 20.14 10.96
C LEU A 173 18.63 20.80 10.69
N PRO A 174 19.70 20.32 11.25
CA PRO A 174 21.01 20.73 10.77
C PRO A 174 21.24 20.22 9.32
N PRO A 175 21.73 21.05 8.41
CA PRO A 175 22.07 22.44 8.60
C PRO A 175 20.87 23.37 8.45
N ALA A 176 20.87 24.40 9.27
CA ALA A 176 19.84 25.45 9.35
C ALA A 176 19.40 25.94 7.97
N SER A 177 18.16 25.67 7.62
CA SER A 177 17.47 26.37 6.55
C SER A 177 16.33 27.16 7.17
N ASP A 178 16.00 28.31 6.63
CA ASP A 178 14.86 29.13 7.08
C ASP A 178 13.49 28.43 6.91
N GLN A 179 13.49 27.18 6.39
CA GLN A 179 12.29 26.40 6.14
C GLN A 179 12.20 25.20 7.09
N ASN A 180 11.15 25.19 7.91
CA ASN A 180 10.84 24.10 8.84
C ASN A 180 10.07 22.95 8.19
N TYR A 181 9.91 22.92 6.87
CA TYR A 181 9.21 21.86 6.17
C TYR A 181 9.75 21.65 4.74
N ILE A 182 9.58 20.43 4.28
CA ILE A 182 9.77 20.03 2.88
C ILE A 182 8.41 19.61 2.37
N GLN A 183 8.03 20.08 1.20
CA GLN A 183 6.83 19.66 0.50
C GLN A 183 7.20 19.32 -0.94
N ASN A 184 6.72 18.18 -1.44
CA ASN A 184 7.09 17.68 -2.75
C ASN A 184 5.86 17.13 -3.47
N LEU A 185 5.62 17.60 -4.70
CA LEU A 185 4.62 17.06 -5.60
C LEU A 185 5.34 16.24 -6.65
N GLN A 186 4.95 14.99 -6.82
CA GLN A 186 5.54 14.08 -7.80
C GLN A 186 4.46 13.48 -8.70
N LEU A 187 4.80 13.33 -9.98
CA LEU A 187 4.04 12.56 -10.96
C LEU A 187 5.00 11.56 -11.59
N GLY A 188 4.60 10.30 -11.67
CA GLY A 188 5.51 9.25 -12.12
C GLY A 188 4.89 8.14 -12.94
N GLY A 189 5.79 7.37 -13.53
CA GLY A 189 5.47 6.14 -14.22
C GLY A 189 6.36 5.01 -13.78
N SER A 190 5.85 3.80 -13.81
CA SER A 190 6.57 2.59 -13.43
C SER A 190 6.22 1.43 -14.37
N ILE A 191 7.17 0.51 -14.51
CA ILE A 191 6.98 -0.75 -15.22
C ILE A 191 7.41 -1.90 -14.33
N GLY A 192 6.84 -3.07 -14.54
CA GLY A 192 7.19 -4.22 -13.74
C GLY A 192 6.51 -5.51 -14.17
N TYR A 193 6.52 -6.46 -13.25
CA TYR A 193 5.95 -7.77 -13.48
C TYR A 193 5.21 -8.27 -12.25
N ALA A 194 4.06 -8.90 -12.48
CA ALA A 194 3.28 -9.60 -11.48
C ALA A 194 3.24 -11.09 -11.79
N TYR A 195 3.27 -11.92 -10.75
CA TYR A 195 3.20 -13.36 -10.90
C TYR A 195 2.43 -14.01 -9.74
N SER A 196 1.61 -15.01 -10.08
CA SER A 196 0.91 -15.86 -9.12
C SER A 196 1.28 -17.31 -9.37
N TRP A 197 1.68 -17.98 -8.30
CA TRP A 197 2.07 -19.37 -8.30
C TRP A 197 1.20 -20.19 -7.33
N PRO A 198 0.17 -20.89 -7.81
CA PRO A 198 -0.51 -21.92 -7.04
C PRO A 198 0.46 -23.08 -6.78
N ILE A 199 0.85 -23.28 -5.53
CA ILE A 199 1.73 -24.39 -5.12
C ILE A 199 0.93 -25.69 -5.17
N ASN A 200 -0.33 -25.62 -4.77
CA ASN A 200 -1.33 -26.69 -4.84
C ASN A 200 -2.74 -26.08 -4.80
N ASP A 201 -3.78 -26.91 -4.69
CA ASP A 201 -5.19 -26.47 -4.67
C ASP A 201 -5.56 -25.52 -3.52
N ARG A 202 -4.68 -25.38 -2.53
CA ARG A 202 -4.93 -24.56 -1.32
C ARG A 202 -3.93 -23.45 -1.12
N TRP A 203 -2.69 -23.60 -1.52
CA TRP A 203 -1.63 -22.63 -1.30
C TRP A 203 -1.34 -21.81 -2.55
N LEU A 204 -1.41 -20.51 -2.40
CA LEU A 204 -1.09 -19.52 -3.43
C LEU A 204 0.01 -18.59 -2.94
N MET A 205 1.07 -18.44 -3.72
CA MET A 205 2.04 -17.35 -3.57
C MET A 205 1.89 -16.38 -4.73
N SER A 206 1.93 -15.10 -4.42
CA SER A 206 1.79 -14.05 -5.44
C SER A 206 2.71 -12.88 -5.14
N GLY A 207 3.14 -12.20 -6.17
CA GLY A 207 3.94 -11.00 -6.04
C GLY A 207 3.81 -10.08 -7.22
N ILE A 208 4.09 -8.80 -7.00
CA ILE A 208 4.26 -7.75 -7.99
C ILE A 208 5.46 -6.91 -7.61
N ALA A 209 6.31 -6.60 -8.57
CA ALA A 209 7.42 -5.68 -8.38
C ALA A 209 7.47 -4.71 -9.55
N THR A 210 7.65 -3.42 -9.25
CA THR A 210 7.79 -2.37 -10.26
C THR A 210 8.96 -1.47 -9.92
N GLY A 211 9.62 -0.96 -10.96
CA GLY A 211 10.59 0.13 -10.86
C GLY A 211 10.12 1.29 -11.73
N GLY A 212 10.39 2.51 -11.30
CA GLY A 212 9.88 3.67 -11.99
C GLY A 212 10.67 4.93 -11.74
N ILE A 213 10.21 6.00 -12.37
CA ILE A 213 10.76 7.34 -12.22
C ILE A 213 9.58 8.29 -12.03
N ASN A 214 9.66 9.09 -10.98
CA ASN A 214 8.79 10.23 -10.78
C ASN A 214 9.53 11.51 -11.21
N VAL A 215 8.79 12.47 -11.70
CA VAL A 215 9.24 13.84 -11.88
C VAL A 215 8.48 14.72 -10.90
N GLY A 216 9.17 15.63 -10.26
CA GLY A 216 8.54 16.45 -9.24
C GLY A 216 9.33 17.69 -8.94
N ASN A 217 8.71 18.56 -8.16
CA ASN A 217 9.24 19.84 -7.77
C ASN A 217 9.14 20.02 -6.25
N GLU A 218 10.08 20.80 -5.71
CA GLU A 218 9.96 21.34 -4.35
C GLU A 218 8.91 22.47 -4.33
N THR A 219 8.18 22.63 -3.25
CA THR A 219 7.03 23.54 -3.20
C THR A 219 7.33 25.03 -3.00
N GLU A 220 8.54 25.48 -3.13
CA GLU A 220 8.76 26.87 -3.52
C GLU A 220 8.25 27.13 -4.94
N LEU A 221 7.15 26.61 -5.23
CA LEU A 221 6.49 26.07 -6.41
C LEU A 221 6.16 27.09 -7.45
N LEU A 222 6.26 28.35 -7.14
CA LEU A 222 5.77 29.37 -8.06
C LEU A 222 6.86 30.31 -8.55
N GLN A 223 8.06 30.24 -8.02
CA GLN A 223 9.09 31.22 -8.39
C GLN A 223 10.29 30.67 -9.18
N LYS A 224 10.72 29.42 -9.00
CA LYS A 224 11.76 28.77 -9.82
C LYS A 224 11.54 27.27 -9.89
N VAL A 225 10.90 26.81 -10.95
CA VAL A 225 10.61 25.37 -11.18
C VAL A 225 11.92 24.63 -11.53
N LYS A 226 12.50 23.91 -10.57
CA LYS A 226 13.51 22.90 -10.84
C LYS A 226 12.84 21.53 -10.86
N ILE A 227 12.62 20.97 -12.03
CA ILE A 227 12.10 19.61 -12.19
C ILE A 227 13.24 18.64 -11.97
N ARG A 228 13.06 17.66 -11.09
CA ARG A 228 14.01 16.57 -10.83
C ARG A 228 13.34 15.22 -11.09
N ALA A 229 14.15 14.25 -11.46
CA ALA A 229 13.74 12.87 -11.57
C ALA A 229 14.10 12.12 -10.29
N TYR A 230 13.14 11.33 -9.78
CA TYR A 230 13.24 10.58 -8.54
C TYR A 230 12.98 9.09 -8.83
N PRO A 231 13.94 8.20 -8.57
CA PRO A 231 13.70 6.78 -8.71
C PRO A 231 12.66 6.31 -7.68
N THR A 232 11.84 5.35 -8.11
CA THR A 232 10.85 4.68 -7.28
C THR A 232 10.94 3.18 -7.44
N ALA A 233 10.65 2.44 -6.37
CA ALA A 233 10.54 1.00 -6.37
C ALA A 233 9.36 0.56 -5.52
N PHE A 234 8.56 -0.35 -6.04
CA PHE A 234 7.41 -0.90 -5.35
C PHE A 234 7.46 -2.42 -5.41
N ALA A 235 7.14 -3.07 -4.30
CA ALA A 235 6.95 -4.51 -4.23
C ALA A 235 5.77 -4.83 -3.31
N ARG A 236 4.91 -5.76 -3.74
CA ARG A 236 3.83 -6.33 -2.92
C ARG A 236 3.89 -7.84 -3.08
N GLY A 237 3.76 -8.57 -1.98
CA GLY A 237 3.73 -10.03 -1.99
C GLY A 237 2.68 -10.58 -1.06
N SER A 238 2.22 -11.79 -1.34
CA SER A 238 1.29 -12.51 -0.48
C SER A 238 1.55 -14.02 -0.52
N ALA A 239 1.23 -14.67 0.59
CA ALA A 239 1.13 -16.11 0.71
C ALA A 239 -0.21 -16.43 1.37
N GLY A 240 -1.09 -17.12 0.63
CA GLY A 240 -2.45 -17.41 1.05
C GLY A 240 -2.77 -18.88 1.08
N TYR A 241 -3.57 -19.28 2.07
CA TYR A 241 -4.16 -20.61 2.20
C TYR A 241 -5.68 -20.50 1.99
N HIS A 242 -6.21 -21.21 1.01
CA HIS A 242 -7.59 -21.15 0.58
C HIS A 242 -8.33 -22.44 0.88
N LYS A 243 -9.55 -22.32 1.36
CA LYS A 243 -10.55 -23.39 1.45
C LYS A 243 -11.79 -23.07 0.62
N SER A 244 -12.88 -23.86 0.83
CA SER A 244 -14.13 -23.69 0.09
C SER A 244 -14.70 -22.28 0.25
N ASP A 245 -14.78 -21.80 1.48
CA ASP A 245 -15.52 -20.58 1.86
C ASP A 245 -14.72 -19.66 2.78
N TRP A 246 -13.40 -19.90 2.94
CA TRP A 246 -12.52 -19.02 3.67
C TRP A 246 -11.07 -19.07 3.16
N ALA A 247 -10.32 -18.04 3.46
CA ALA A 247 -8.89 -17.95 3.21
C ALA A 247 -8.16 -17.30 4.39
N ALA A 248 -6.90 -17.63 4.55
CA ALA A 248 -5.98 -16.90 5.42
C ALA A 248 -4.75 -16.49 4.60
N ALA A 249 -4.24 -15.29 4.79
CA ALA A 249 -3.11 -14.81 4.03
C ALA A 249 -2.19 -13.94 4.89
N PHE A 250 -0.89 -14.05 4.60
CA PHE A 250 0.10 -13.07 4.96
C PHE A 250 0.42 -12.23 3.73
N SER A 251 0.46 -10.92 3.87
CA SER A 251 0.85 -9.99 2.81
C SER A 251 1.85 -8.95 3.31
N PHE A 252 2.68 -8.46 2.40
CA PHE A 252 3.55 -7.33 2.63
C PHE A 252 3.54 -6.38 1.45
N LEU A 253 3.82 -5.12 1.72
CA LEU A 253 4.00 -4.06 0.74
C LEU A 253 5.21 -3.21 1.12
N ILE A 254 6.05 -2.90 0.15
CA ILE A 254 7.17 -1.97 0.28
C ILE A 254 7.07 -0.98 -0.87
N ASN A 255 7.00 0.30 -0.55
CA ASN A 255 7.01 1.40 -1.52
C ASN A 255 8.11 2.37 -1.13
N SER A 256 9.14 2.48 -1.95
CA SER A 256 10.29 3.35 -1.72
C SER A 256 10.38 4.39 -2.82
N LYS A 257 10.50 5.65 -2.43
CA LYS A 257 10.65 6.79 -3.33
C LYS A 257 11.64 7.80 -2.78
N SER A 258 12.38 8.40 -3.69
CA SER A 258 13.24 9.51 -3.36
C SER A 258 12.45 10.81 -3.37
N LEU A 259 12.79 11.73 -2.47
CA LEU A 259 12.27 13.09 -2.38
C LEU A 259 13.41 14.07 -2.52
N SER A 260 13.13 15.29 -2.94
CA SER A 260 14.09 16.37 -2.86
C SER A 260 14.30 16.76 -1.40
N GLY A 261 15.51 16.64 -0.93
CA GLY A 261 15.91 17.09 0.41
C GLY A 261 16.39 18.52 0.41
N LEU A 262 16.60 19.06 1.61
CA LEU A 262 17.27 20.34 1.81
C LEU A 262 18.73 20.25 1.34
N GLN A 263 19.26 21.29 0.77
CA GLN A 263 20.70 21.43 0.38
C GLN A 263 21.27 20.33 -0.53
N ASN A 264 20.55 19.94 -1.58
CA ASN A 264 20.98 18.90 -2.54
C ASN A 264 21.06 17.46 -2.00
N ASN A 265 20.75 17.19 -0.73
CA ASN A 265 20.68 15.85 -0.20
C ASN A 265 19.34 15.20 -0.58
N SER A 266 19.37 13.96 -1.04
CA SER A 266 18.15 13.20 -1.30
C SER A 266 17.62 12.61 0.00
N LEU A 267 16.30 12.73 0.21
CA LEU A 267 15.57 11.98 1.21
C LEU A 267 14.94 10.76 0.55
N ASN A 268 15.02 9.62 1.20
CA ASN A 268 14.27 8.45 0.78
C ASN A 268 13.13 8.21 1.78
N LEU A 269 11.92 8.13 1.25
CA LEU A 269 10.72 7.78 1.99
C LEU A 269 10.33 6.35 1.62
N THR A 270 10.31 5.47 2.62
CA THR A 270 9.94 4.07 2.43
C THR A 270 8.74 3.72 3.30
N SER A 271 7.66 3.33 2.67
CA SER A 271 6.48 2.78 3.32
C SER A 271 6.57 1.26 3.32
N ILE A 272 6.38 0.65 4.49
CA ILE A 272 6.38 -0.80 4.67
C ILE A 272 5.07 -1.16 5.36
N SER A 273 4.33 -2.12 4.82
CA SER A 273 3.11 -2.67 5.43
C SER A 273 3.20 -4.18 5.50
N MET A 274 2.78 -4.75 6.61
CA MET A 274 2.64 -6.19 6.80
C MET A 274 1.27 -6.48 7.39
N GLN A 275 0.61 -7.52 6.89
CA GLN A 275 -0.74 -7.87 7.31
C GLN A 275 -0.91 -9.39 7.34
N LEU A 276 -1.54 -9.87 8.42
CA LEU A 276 -2.08 -11.21 8.52
C LEU A 276 -3.60 -11.11 8.50
N SER A 277 -4.26 -11.77 7.56
CA SER A 277 -5.70 -11.67 7.34
C SER A 277 -6.37 -13.04 7.34
N TYR A 278 -7.64 -13.03 7.76
CA TYR A 278 -8.58 -14.15 7.64
C TYR A 278 -9.84 -13.65 6.96
N VAL A 279 -10.17 -14.26 5.82
CA VAL A 279 -11.31 -13.89 4.98
C VAL A 279 -12.36 -14.97 5.06
N LYS A 280 -13.59 -14.62 5.38
CA LYS A 280 -14.76 -15.52 5.35
C LYS A 280 -15.74 -15.08 4.29
N HIS A 281 -16.08 -15.99 3.36
CA HIS A 281 -17.06 -15.76 2.32
C HIS A 281 -18.44 -16.28 2.73
N PHE A 282 -19.51 -15.57 2.38
CA PHE A 282 -20.89 -15.92 2.71
C PHE A 282 -21.90 -15.27 1.74
N ASN A 283 -23.13 -15.79 1.73
CA ASN A 283 -24.19 -15.30 0.83
C ASN A 283 -25.21 -14.37 1.52
N SER A 284 -25.28 -14.36 2.84
CA SER A 284 -26.22 -13.55 3.63
C SER A 284 -25.64 -13.26 5.01
N LEU A 285 -25.75 -12.02 5.45
CA LEU A 285 -25.38 -11.58 6.82
C LEU A 285 -26.30 -12.16 7.89
N PHE A 286 -27.56 -12.44 7.53
CA PHE A 286 -28.53 -12.97 8.44
C PHE A 286 -28.94 -14.38 8.02
N ARG A 287 -28.77 -15.33 8.92
CA ARG A 287 -29.29 -16.68 8.73
C ARG A 287 -30.81 -16.58 8.69
N LYS A 288 -31.45 -16.79 7.53
CA LYS A 288 -32.91 -16.97 7.51
C LYS A 288 -33.22 -18.11 8.49
N ARG A 289 -33.90 -17.80 9.60
CA ARG A 289 -34.52 -18.85 10.41
C ARG A 289 -35.46 -19.60 9.45
N LYS A 290 -35.21 -20.88 9.27
CA LYS A 290 -36.22 -21.74 8.62
C LYS A 290 -37.47 -21.69 9.49
N PRO A 291 -38.62 -21.50 8.88
CA PRO A 291 -39.92 -21.59 9.57
C PRO A 291 -40.09 -22.96 10.22
#